data_e39423a81a8ad4af92c452804d36bffd
#
_entry.id   e39423a81a8ad4af92c452804d36bffd
#
_cell.length_a   1.000
_cell.length_b   1.000
_cell.length_c   1.000
_cell.angle_alpha   90.00
_cell.angle_beta   90.00
_cell.angle_gamma   90.00
#
_symmetry.space_group_name_H-M   'P 1'
#
loop_
_entity.id
_entity.type
_entity.pdbx_description
1 polymer ?
#
loop_
_entity_poly.entity_id
_entity_poly.type
_entity_poly.pdbx_seq_one_letter_code
_entity_poly.pdbx_strand_id
1 'polypeptide(L)'
;SGYGSEISNLRAGLLGLFPVQIEQLKTALQAEPFVLTDVPLDLRERYLASNGVARVEVTPAFSVETNADLLRFIQAVQAIAPDATGSPVVILEASRAVVDAILQAVITAGVLIVLLLAAVLRNVRDTLLVFYPLVLAALFTITVAVIFDLAFNFANVIVLPLLMGLGVASGIHMVIRARGGSGSVSLLQTSTPRAVTFSALTTILSFGSLAVSGHRGTASMG
;
A
#
# COMPACT_ATOMS: atom_id res chain seq x y z
N SER A 1 40.11 24.35 33.01
CA SER A 1 40.78 24.38 31.68
C SER A 1 40.03 23.59 30.61
N GLY A 2 39.02 22.80 30.95
CA GLY A 2 38.28 21.96 29.94
C GLY A 2 37.25 22.71 29.09
N TYR A 3 36.58 23.70 29.65
CA TYR A 3 35.49 24.41 28.95
C TYR A 3 35.96 25.26 27.76
N GLY A 4 37.18 25.75 27.75
CA GLY A 4 37.73 26.53 26.63
C GLY A 4 37.96 25.72 25.38
N SER A 5 38.36 24.46 25.49
CA SER A 5 38.58 23.54 24.37
C SER A 5 37.26 23.04 23.79
N GLU A 6 36.26 22.81 24.62
CA GLU A 6 34.93 22.40 24.16
C GLU A 6 34.21 23.52 23.39
N ILE A 7 34.30 24.76 23.88
CA ILE A 7 33.75 25.94 23.21
C ILE A 7 34.46 26.18 21.86
N SER A 8 35.79 26.01 21.81
CA SER A 8 36.54 26.16 20.56
C SER A 8 36.20 25.09 19.53
N ASN A 9 35.97 23.83 19.96
CA ASN A 9 35.56 22.74 19.11
C ASN A 9 34.11 22.91 18.58
N LEU A 10 33.19 23.35 19.46
CA LEU A 10 31.84 23.72 19.06
C LEU A 10 31.83 24.88 18.06
N ARG A 11 32.65 25.91 18.30
CA ARG A 11 32.78 27.03 17.37
C ARG A 11 33.38 26.63 16.05
N ALA A 12 34.39 25.77 16.04
CA ALA A 12 34.97 25.22 14.80
C ALA A 12 33.98 24.34 14.04
N GLY A 13 33.18 23.50 14.73
CA GLY A 13 32.16 22.67 14.12
C GLY A 13 30.97 23.46 13.55
N LEU A 14 30.53 24.52 14.25
CA LEU A 14 29.39 25.32 13.81
C LEU A 14 29.75 26.38 12.78
N LEU A 15 30.93 26.99 12.91
CA LEU A 15 31.35 28.10 12.04
C LEU A 15 32.35 27.70 10.96
N GLY A 16 32.90 26.48 11.02
CA GLY A 16 33.93 26.03 10.09
C GLY A 16 33.48 26.00 8.62
N LEU A 17 32.20 25.71 8.39
CA LEU A 17 31.60 25.70 7.03
C LEU A 17 31.05 27.08 6.62
N PHE A 18 30.91 28.03 7.55
CA PHE A 18 30.29 29.31 7.27
C PHE A 18 31.02 30.15 6.23
N PRO A 19 32.35 30.24 6.23
CA PRO A 19 33.11 30.95 5.17
C PRO A 19 32.85 30.36 3.78
N VAL A 20 32.77 29.02 3.67
CA VAL A 20 32.50 28.33 2.40
C VAL A 20 31.10 28.64 1.91
N GLN A 21 30.11 28.62 2.80
CA GLN A 21 28.73 28.95 2.46
C GLN A 21 28.56 30.42 2.04
N ILE A 22 29.26 31.34 2.71
CA ILE A 22 29.27 32.78 2.30
C ILE A 22 29.91 32.96 0.92
N GLU A 23 30.98 32.25 0.65
CA GLU A 23 31.64 32.36 -0.66
C GLU A 23 30.77 31.74 -1.78
N GLN A 24 30.10 30.63 -1.51
CA GLN A 24 29.10 30.06 -2.44
C GLN A 24 27.93 31.02 -2.66
N LEU A 25 27.47 31.67 -1.61
CA LEU A 25 26.39 32.65 -1.72
C LEU A 25 26.81 33.88 -2.51
N LYS A 26 28.02 34.40 -2.29
CA LYS A 26 28.58 35.51 -3.08
C LYS A 26 28.69 35.12 -4.56
N THR A 27 29.21 33.91 -4.86
CA THR A 27 29.29 33.41 -6.23
C THR A 27 27.91 33.28 -6.86
N ALA A 28 26.90 32.78 -6.12
CA ALA A 28 25.55 32.69 -6.61
C ALA A 28 24.90 34.06 -6.86
N LEU A 29 25.22 35.07 -6.05
CA LEU A 29 24.73 36.45 -6.20
C LEU A 29 25.43 37.20 -7.35
N GLN A 30 26.61 36.73 -7.79
CA GLN A 30 27.36 37.29 -8.94
C GLN A 30 27.02 36.52 -10.22
N ALA A 31 25.97 35.74 -10.27
CA ALA A 31 25.56 34.99 -11.44
C ALA A 31 25.37 35.94 -12.64
N GLU A 32 26.13 35.74 -13.68
CA GLU A 32 26.00 36.45 -14.95
C GLU A 32 24.90 35.82 -15.80
N PRO A 33 24.26 36.58 -16.69
CA PRO A 33 23.34 36.01 -17.67
C PRO A 33 24.06 34.94 -18.50
N PHE A 34 23.51 33.74 -18.55
CA PHE A 34 24.04 32.64 -19.35
C PHE A 34 23.13 32.33 -20.53
N VAL A 35 23.69 31.81 -21.59
CA VAL A 35 22.94 31.32 -22.75
C VAL A 35 22.83 29.79 -22.68
N LEU A 36 21.91 29.22 -23.43
CA LEU A 36 21.64 27.79 -23.42
C LEU A 36 22.85 26.90 -23.72
N THR A 37 23.80 27.44 -24.47
CA THR A 37 25.07 26.77 -24.81
C THR A 37 26.01 26.64 -23.62
N ASP A 38 25.88 27.49 -22.60
CA ASP A 38 26.73 27.50 -21.41
C ASP A 38 26.24 26.51 -20.36
N VAL A 39 25.00 25.99 -20.55
CA VAL A 39 24.42 25.00 -19.66
C VAL A 39 25.09 23.64 -19.87
N PRO A 40 25.58 22.95 -18.81
CA PRO A 40 26.13 21.60 -18.91
C PRO A 40 25.17 20.66 -19.65
N LEU A 41 25.75 19.77 -20.47
CA LEU A 41 25.00 18.88 -21.35
C LEU A 41 23.95 18.06 -20.59
N ASP A 42 24.34 17.52 -19.42
CA ASP A 42 23.47 16.73 -18.55
C ASP A 42 22.21 17.49 -18.08
N LEU A 43 22.33 18.78 -17.81
CA LEU A 43 21.22 19.65 -17.45
C LEU A 43 20.37 20.00 -18.67
N ARG A 44 21.02 20.29 -19.78
CA ARG A 44 20.32 20.61 -21.03
C ARG A 44 19.48 19.45 -21.52
N GLU A 45 20.00 18.22 -21.48
CA GLU A 45 19.24 17.01 -21.88
C GLU A 45 18.05 16.68 -20.98
N ARG A 46 18.05 17.18 -19.74
CA ARG A 46 16.88 17.03 -18.83
C ARG A 46 15.69 17.93 -19.20
N TYR A 47 15.98 19.07 -19.82
CA TYR A 47 14.96 20.11 -20.10
C TYR A 47 14.69 20.32 -21.58
N LEU A 48 15.60 19.86 -22.44
CA LEU A 48 15.48 19.97 -23.89
C LEU A 48 15.73 18.63 -24.54
N ALA A 49 14.75 18.18 -25.31
CA ALA A 49 14.93 17.01 -26.16
C ALA A 49 15.85 17.34 -27.36
N SER A 50 16.42 16.33 -27.98
CA SER A 50 17.31 16.46 -29.15
C SER A 50 16.64 17.16 -30.35
N ASN A 51 15.31 17.16 -30.42
CA ASN A 51 14.51 17.86 -31.44
C ASN A 51 14.18 19.32 -31.07
N GLY A 52 14.75 19.86 -29.98
CA GLY A 52 14.54 21.23 -29.54
C GLY A 52 13.25 21.47 -28.74
N VAL A 53 12.48 20.42 -28.43
CA VAL A 53 11.29 20.54 -27.60
C VAL A 53 11.68 20.69 -26.15
N ALA A 54 11.18 21.73 -25.49
CA ALA A 54 11.42 21.99 -24.08
C ALA A 54 10.44 21.22 -23.19
N ARG A 55 10.95 20.74 -22.06
CA ARG A 55 10.14 20.19 -20.98
C ARG A 55 9.40 21.32 -20.27
N VAL A 56 8.08 21.25 -20.23
CA VAL A 56 7.25 22.13 -19.44
C VAL A 56 6.84 21.42 -18.17
N GLU A 57 7.12 22.01 -17.03
CA GLU A 57 6.72 21.48 -15.72
C GLU A 57 5.53 22.27 -15.19
N VAL A 58 4.46 21.56 -14.89
CA VAL A 58 3.23 22.14 -14.37
C VAL A 58 3.08 21.73 -12.91
N THR A 59 2.97 22.73 -12.04
CA THR A 59 2.76 22.52 -10.60
C THR A 59 1.36 22.98 -10.19
N PRO A 60 0.68 22.26 -9.27
CA PRO A 60 -0.61 22.69 -8.78
C PRO A 60 -0.49 23.98 -7.97
N ALA A 61 -1.44 24.91 -8.15
CA ALA A 61 -1.53 26.14 -7.35
C ALA A 61 -2.18 25.91 -5.96
N PHE A 62 -2.64 24.69 -5.68
CA PHE A 62 -3.30 24.30 -4.43
C PHE A 62 -2.60 23.08 -3.82
N SER A 63 -2.83 22.83 -2.53
CA SER A 63 -2.30 21.66 -1.86
C SER A 63 -3.00 20.40 -2.40
N VAL A 64 -2.20 19.40 -2.77
CA VAL A 64 -2.68 18.09 -3.25
C VAL A 64 -2.48 17.08 -2.13
N GLU A 65 -3.46 17.02 -1.22
CA GLU A 65 -3.39 16.13 -0.06
C GLU A 65 -4.25 14.87 -0.24
N THR A 66 -5.26 14.96 -1.08
CA THR A 66 -6.19 13.85 -1.32
C THR A 66 -6.09 13.28 -2.74
N ASN A 67 -6.51 12.03 -2.92
CA ASN A 67 -6.64 11.44 -4.26
C ASN A 67 -7.61 12.22 -5.17
N ALA A 68 -8.60 12.88 -4.59
CA ALA A 68 -9.55 13.72 -5.35
C ALA A 68 -8.86 14.98 -5.91
N ASP A 69 -8.01 15.61 -5.12
CA ASP A 69 -7.24 16.79 -5.56
C ASP A 69 -6.23 16.39 -6.64
N LEU A 70 -5.56 15.24 -6.46
CA LEU A 70 -4.65 14.69 -7.45
C LEU A 70 -5.35 14.43 -8.79
N LEU A 71 -6.50 13.78 -8.76
CA LEU A 71 -7.35 13.54 -9.94
C LEU A 71 -7.74 14.82 -10.64
N ARG A 72 -8.20 15.82 -9.88
CA ARG A 72 -8.60 17.13 -10.40
C ARG A 72 -7.45 17.83 -11.11
N PHE A 73 -6.26 17.81 -10.49
CA PHE A 73 -5.06 18.37 -11.09
C PHE A 73 -4.70 17.67 -12.40
N ILE A 74 -4.61 16.33 -12.40
CA ILE A 74 -4.29 15.55 -13.59
C ILE A 74 -5.29 15.82 -14.72
N GLN A 75 -6.58 15.79 -14.43
CA GLN A 75 -7.63 16.05 -15.42
C GLN A 75 -7.54 17.47 -16.01
N ALA A 76 -7.25 18.48 -15.19
CA ALA A 76 -7.09 19.86 -15.65
C ALA A 76 -5.88 19.99 -16.59
N VAL A 77 -4.76 19.34 -16.28
CA VAL A 77 -3.56 19.37 -17.14
C VAL A 77 -3.79 18.58 -18.42
N GLN A 78 -4.33 17.36 -18.34
CA GLN A 78 -4.55 16.50 -19.50
C GLN A 78 -5.65 17.01 -20.44
N ALA A 79 -6.56 17.86 -19.96
CA ALA A 79 -7.52 18.55 -20.83
C ALA A 79 -6.85 19.50 -21.82
N ILE A 80 -5.64 20.02 -21.48
CA ILE A 80 -4.87 20.95 -22.30
C ILE A 80 -3.75 20.19 -23.04
N ALA A 81 -3.09 19.27 -22.35
CA ALA A 81 -1.99 18.47 -22.86
C ALA A 81 -2.27 16.97 -22.56
N PRO A 82 -2.94 16.24 -23.48
CA PRO A 82 -3.34 14.86 -23.27
C PRO A 82 -2.16 13.90 -22.98
N ASP A 83 -1.01 14.21 -23.55
CA ASP A 83 0.22 13.41 -23.38
C ASP A 83 1.03 13.81 -22.13
N ALA A 84 0.49 14.69 -21.29
CA ALA A 84 1.16 15.09 -20.06
C ALA A 84 1.35 13.86 -19.15
N THR A 85 2.59 13.67 -18.70
CA THR A 85 3.00 12.59 -17.82
C THR A 85 3.76 13.16 -16.62
N GLY A 86 4.15 12.30 -15.69
CA GLY A 86 4.91 12.69 -14.50
C GLY A 86 4.45 11.93 -13.28
N SER A 87 5.09 12.18 -12.14
CA SER A 87 4.83 11.45 -10.90
C SER A 87 3.34 11.40 -10.51
N PRO A 88 2.54 12.48 -10.63
CA PRO A 88 1.12 12.41 -10.31
C PRO A 88 0.34 11.41 -11.16
N VAL A 89 0.56 11.41 -12.47
CA VAL A 89 -0.10 10.49 -13.41
C VAL A 89 0.32 9.05 -13.14
N VAL A 90 1.63 8.82 -13.00
CA VAL A 90 2.20 7.48 -12.72
C VAL A 90 1.65 6.92 -11.42
N ILE A 91 1.58 7.71 -10.34
CA ILE A 91 1.03 7.28 -9.06
C ILE A 91 -0.44 6.89 -9.19
N LEU A 92 -1.24 7.70 -9.89
CA LEU A 92 -2.66 7.43 -10.09
C LEU A 92 -2.89 6.17 -10.92
N GLU A 93 -2.18 6.03 -12.05
CA GLU A 93 -2.31 4.86 -12.92
C GLU A 93 -1.81 3.59 -12.25
N ALA A 94 -0.68 3.65 -11.55
CA ALA A 94 -0.18 2.53 -10.76
C ALA A 94 -1.18 2.12 -9.67
N SER A 95 -1.78 3.09 -8.98
CA SER A 95 -2.79 2.81 -7.96
C SER A 95 -4.02 2.12 -8.55
N ARG A 96 -4.52 2.58 -9.71
CA ARG A 96 -5.63 1.94 -10.42
C ARG A 96 -5.28 0.53 -10.87
N ALA A 97 -4.13 0.36 -11.53
CA ALA A 97 -3.68 -0.94 -12.01
C ALA A 97 -3.57 -1.96 -10.88
N VAL A 98 -3.10 -1.55 -9.70
CA VAL A 98 -3.01 -2.44 -8.53
C VAL A 98 -4.40 -2.78 -7.99
N VAL A 99 -5.32 -1.81 -7.87
CA VAL A 99 -6.70 -2.07 -7.42
C VAL A 99 -7.39 -3.05 -8.37
N ASP A 100 -7.27 -2.84 -9.68
CA ASP A 100 -7.85 -3.72 -10.70
C ASP A 100 -7.25 -5.13 -10.64
N ALA A 101 -5.92 -5.25 -10.52
CA ALA A 101 -5.23 -6.52 -10.38
C ALA A 101 -5.67 -7.29 -9.13
N ILE A 102 -5.84 -6.59 -8.00
CA ILE A 102 -6.29 -7.20 -6.75
C ILE A 102 -7.75 -7.65 -6.87
N LEU A 103 -8.63 -6.82 -7.42
CA LEU A 103 -10.02 -7.19 -7.65
C LEU A 103 -10.13 -8.43 -8.54
N GLN A 104 -9.36 -8.46 -9.62
CA GLN A 104 -9.26 -9.62 -10.49
C GLN A 104 -8.75 -10.86 -9.75
N ALA A 105 -7.71 -10.71 -8.91
CA ALA A 105 -7.16 -11.80 -8.11
C ALA A 105 -8.19 -12.34 -7.10
N VAL A 106 -8.92 -11.48 -6.39
CA VAL A 106 -9.96 -11.87 -5.43
C VAL A 106 -11.09 -12.61 -6.12
N ILE A 107 -11.57 -12.11 -7.27
CA ILE A 107 -12.64 -12.76 -8.05
C ILE A 107 -12.16 -14.13 -8.55
N THR A 108 -10.97 -14.18 -9.15
CA THR A 108 -10.39 -15.42 -9.66
C THR A 108 -10.18 -16.45 -8.56
N ALA A 109 -9.61 -16.04 -7.43
CA ALA A 109 -9.45 -16.89 -6.26
C ALA A 109 -10.80 -17.39 -5.73
N GLY A 110 -11.80 -16.52 -5.62
CA GLY A 110 -13.15 -16.88 -5.19
C GLY A 110 -13.78 -17.95 -6.11
N VAL A 111 -13.70 -17.77 -7.43
CA VAL A 111 -14.20 -18.74 -8.40
C VAL A 111 -13.47 -20.08 -8.28
N LEU A 112 -12.12 -20.06 -8.23
CA LEU A 112 -11.32 -21.27 -8.08
C LEU A 112 -11.60 -22.01 -6.78
N ILE A 113 -11.78 -21.26 -5.67
CA ILE A 113 -12.16 -21.82 -4.37
C ILE A 113 -13.53 -22.51 -4.47
N VAL A 114 -14.52 -21.87 -5.06
CA VAL A 114 -15.86 -22.47 -5.23
C VAL A 114 -15.79 -23.72 -6.06
N LEU A 115 -15.07 -23.70 -7.18
CA LEU A 115 -14.88 -24.88 -8.04
C LEU A 115 -14.18 -26.01 -7.30
N LEU A 116 -13.11 -25.72 -6.58
CA LEU A 116 -12.39 -26.69 -5.75
C LEU A 116 -13.31 -27.31 -4.70
N LEU A 117 -14.03 -26.47 -3.96
CA LEU A 117 -14.96 -26.94 -2.92
C LEU A 117 -16.07 -27.80 -3.51
N ALA A 118 -16.65 -27.40 -4.63
CA ALA A 118 -17.65 -28.19 -5.32
C ALA A 118 -17.12 -29.56 -5.75
N ALA A 119 -15.90 -29.62 -6.28
CA ALA A 119 -15.26 -30.86 -6.67
C ALA A 119 -14.94 -31.79 -5.49
N VAL A 120 -14.44 -31.23 -4.38
CA VAL A 120 -14.04 -31.99 -3.18
C VAL A 120 -15.24 -32.40 -2.35
N LEU A 121 -16.15 -31.49 -2.04
CA LEU A 121 -17.29 -31.74 -1.17
C LEU A 121 -18.46 -32.43 -1.91
N ARG A 122 -18.54 -32.28 -3.25
CA ARG A 122 -19.58 -32.84 -4.10
C ARG A 122 -21.02 -32.60 -3.59
N ASN A 123 -21.20 -31.54 -2.82
CA ASN A 123 -22.46 -31.16 -2.24
C ASN A 123 -22.55 -29.64 -2.16
N VAL A 124 -23.53 -29.06 -2.85
CA VAL A 124 -23.73 -27.62 -2.91
C VAL A 124 -23.97 -27.01 -1.52
N ARG A 125 -24.73 -27.69 -0.67
CA ARG A 125 -25.01 -27.22 0.69
C ARG A 125 -23.73 -27.04 1.51
N ASP A 126 -22.81 -27.99 1.42
CA ASP A 126 -21.58 -27.94 2.20
C ASP A 126 -20.60 -26.92 1.59
N THR A 127 -20.58 -26.77 0.28
CA THR A 127 -19.85 -25.69 -0.40
C THR A 127 -20.33 -24.32 0.09
N LEU A 128 -21.63 -24.13 0.17
CA LEU A 128 -22.23 -22.90 0.70
C LEU A 128 -21.92 -22.69 2.19
N LEU A 129 -21.92 -23.76 2.99
CA LEU A 129 -21.57 -23.68 4.41
C LEU A 129 -20.11 -23.26 4.66
N VAL A 130 -19.19 -23.64 3.77
CA VAL A 130 -17.79 -23.17 3.83
C VAL A 130 -17.67 -21.74 3.30
N PHE A 131 -18.38 -21.41 2.22
CA PHE A 131 -18.20 -20.13 1.52
C PHE A 131 -18.91 -18.97 2.23
N TYR A 132 -20.07 -19.21 2.83
CA TYR A 132 -20.87 -18.19 3.52
C TYR A 132 -20.11 -17.41 4.61
N PRO A 133 -19.41 -18.09 5.56
CA PRO A 133 -18.62 -17.36 6.56
C PRO A 133 -17.49 -16.52 5.95
N LEU A 134 -16.92 -16.93 4.82
CA LEU A 134 -15.87 -16.17 4.13
C LEU A 134 -16.39 -14.87 3.56
N VAL A 135 -17.56 -14.94 2.89
CA VAL A 135 -18.22 -13.74 2.36
C VAL A 135 -18.59 -12.80 3.52
N LEU A 136 -19.12 -13.35 4.61
CA LEU A 136 -19.48 -12.56 5.79
C LEU A 136 -18.24 -11.90 6.42
N ALA A 137 -17.13 -12.63 6.54
CA ALA A 137 -15.88 -12.08 7.04
C ALA A 137 -15.34 -10.95 6.14
N ALA A 138 -15.38 -11.13 4.82
CA ALA A 138 -14.96 -10.10 3.86
C ALA A 138 -15.83 -8.84 3.97
N LEU A 139 -17.17 -9.02 4.04
CA LEU A 139 -18.10 -7.90 4.23
C LEU A 139 -17.87 -7.19 5.57
N PHE A 140 -17.62 -7.95 6.64
CA PHE A 140 -17.33 -7.38 7.95
C PHE A 140 -16.03 -6.57 7.93
N THR A 141 -14.97 -7.10 7.28
CA THR A 141 -13.69 -6.38 7.12
C THR A 141 -13.88 -5.07 6.37
N ILE A 142 -14.62 -5.08 5.26
CA ILE A 142 -14.93 -3.87 4.50
C ILE A 142 -15.73 -2.88 5.36
N THR A 143 -16.72 -3.37 6.08
CA THR A 143 -17.57 -2.53 6.95
C THR A 143 -16.73 -1.86 8.04
N VAL A 144 -15.85 -2.61 8.71
CA VAL A 144 -14.93 -2.06 9.72
C VAL A 144 -14.02 -1.01 9.11
N ALA A 145 -13.44 -1.30 7.94
CA ALA A 145 -12.57 -0.35 7.25
C ALA A 145 -13.29 0.97 6.94
N VAL A 146 -14.55 0.90 6.50
CA VAL A 146 -15.38 2.10 6.22
C VAL A 146 -15.72 2.87 7.51
N ILE A 147 -16.12 2.16 8.58
CA ILE A 147 -16.52 2.81 9.84
C ILE A 147 -15.35 3.54 10.51
N PHE A 148 -14.16 2.95 10.45
CA PHE A 148 -12.95 3.51 11.07
C PHE A 148 -12.12 4.36 10.11
N ASP A 149 -12.63 4.65 8.91
CA ASP A 149 -11.93 5.42 7.85
C ASP A 149 -10.52 4.87 7.55
N LEU A 150 -10.40 3.54 7.56
CA LEU A 150 -9.15 2.85 7.23
C LEU A 150 -9.01 2.76 5.72
N ALA A 151 -8.19 3.63 5.15
CA ALA A 151 -7.93 3.62 3.71
C ALA A 151 -7.27 2.30 3.27
N PHE A 152 -7.83 1.68 2.24
CA PHE A 152 -7.17 0.55 1.59
C PHE A 152 -5.91 1.05 0.89
N ASN A 153 -4.79 0.39 1.18
CA ASN A 153 -3.49 0.66 0.59
C ASN A 153 -2.86 -0.64 0.07
N PHE A 154 -1.73 -0.54 -0.64
CA PHE A 154 -1.04 -1.70 -1.22
C PHE A 154 -0.66 -2.78 -0.20
N ALA A 155 -0.46 -2.40 1.05
CA ALA A 155 -0.06 -3.32 2.10
C ALA A 155 -1.26 -4.11 2.65
N ASN A 156 -2.37 -3.43 2.99
CA ASN A 156 -3.52 -4.08 3.64
C ASN A 156 -4.45 -4.83 2.67
N VAL A 157 -4.47 -4.47 1.40
CA VAL A 157 -5.33 -5.16 0.41
C VAL A 157 -4.92 -6.62 0.21
N ILE A 158 -3.64 -6.98 0.40
CA ILE A 158 -3.14 -8.37 0.35
C ILE A 158 -3.81 -9.26 1.40
N VAL A 159 -4.29 -8.67 2.49
CA VAL A 159 -4.96 -9.42 3.58
C VAL A 159 -6.25 -10.09 3.09
N LEU A 160 -6.98 -9.53 2.12
CA LEU A 160 -8.24 -10.09 1.63
C LEU A 160 -8.08 -11.49 1.00
N PRO A 161 -7.21 -11.72 0.00
CA PRO A 161 -6.96 -13.06 -0.54
C PRO A 161 -6.40 -14.04 0.50
N LEU A 162 -5.56 -13.54 1.41
CA LEU A 162 -4.98 -14.35 2.47
C LEU A 162 -6.06 -14.85 3.45
N LEU A 163 -6.96 -13.96 3.87
CA LEU A 163 -8.09 -14.27 4.74
C LEU A 163 -9.01 -15.32 4.10
N MET A 164 -9.28 -15.19 2.81
CA MET A 164 -10.04 -16.19 2.05
C MET A 164 -9.37 -17.56 2.08
N GLY A 165 -8.06 -17.64 1.80
CA GLY A 165 -7.33 -18.89 1.78
C GLY A 165 -7.31 -19.60 3.14
N LEU A 166 -7.00 -18.88 4.22
CA LEU A 166 -6.98 -19.41 5.58
C LEU A 166 -8.39 -19.83 6.05
N GLY A 167 -9.39 -19.02 5.72
CA GLY A 167 -10.78 -19.29 6.10
C GLY A 167 -11.34 -20.53 5.41
N VAL A 168 -11.03 -20.75 4.14
CA VAL A 168 -11.42 -21.96 3.39
C VAL A 168 -10.90 -23.23 4.05
N ALA A 169 -9.62 -23.27 4.41
CA ALA A 169 -9.01 -24.43 5.06
C ALA A 169 -9.75 -24.78 6.36
N SER A 170 -9.99 -23.80 7.20
CA SER A 170 -10.75 -23.95 8.45
C SER A 170 -12.17 -24.44 8.21
N GLY A 171 -12.87 -23.87 7.21
CA GLY A 171 -14.22 -24.27 6.84
C GLY A 171 -14.33 -25.71 6.35
N ILE A 172 -13.39 -26.15 5.51
CA ILE A 172 -13.34 -27.53 5.01
C ILE A 172 -13.21 -28.51 6.19
N HIS A 173 -12.27 -28.26 7.11
CA HIS A 173 -12.06 -29.12 8.28
C HIS A 173 -13.33 -29.23 9.15
N MET A 174 -14.05 -28.12 9.35
CA MET A 174 -15.30 -28.11 10.12
C MET A 174 -16.40 -28.90 9.43
N VAL A 175 -16.59 -28.72 8.12
CA VAL A 175 -17.64 -29.40 7.36
C VAL A 175 -17.36 -30.91 7.24
N ILE A 176 -16.11 -31.31 6.96
CA ILE A 176 -15.74 -32.73 6.90
C ILE A 176 -15.96 -33.38 8.28
N ARG A 177 -15.58 -32.70 9.36
CA ARG A 177 -15.82 -33.21 10.71
C ARG A 177 -17.29 -33.34 11.04
N ALA A 178 -18.10 -32.37 10.63
CA ALA A 178 -19.56 -32.44 10.80
C ALA A 178 -20.21 -33.63 10.08
N ARG A 179 -19.70 -33.97 8.89
CA ARG A 179 -20.16 -35.16 8.13
C ARG A 179 -19.76 -36.49 8.76
N GLY A 180 -18.56 -36.54 9.36
CA GLY A 180 -18.04 -37.79 9.97
C GLY A 180 -18.56 -38.10 11.37
N GLY A 181 -19.33 -37.21 11.95
CA GLY A 181 -19.93 -37.37 13.30
C GLY A 181 -21.22 -38.16 13.26
N SER A 182 -21.13 -39.48 13.28
CA SER A 182 -22.29 -40.36 13.54
C SER A 182 -22.45 -40.56 15.05
N GLY A 183 -23.22 -39.70 15.73
CA GLY A 183 -23.51 -39.90 17.13
C GLY A 183 -23.78 -38.61 17.92
N SER A 184 -24.26 -38.74 19.14
CA SER A 184 -24.68 -37.70 20.05
C SER A 184 -23.62 -36.74 20.60
N VAL A 185 -22.39 -36.83 20.11
CA VAL A 185 -21.29 -35.92 20.53
C VAL A 185 -21.44 -34.60 19.81
N SER A 186 -21.68 -33.53 20.56
CA SER A 186 -21.71 -32.18 19.99
C SER A 186 -20.42 -31.89 19.20
N LEU A 187 -20.55 -31.36 17.99
CA LEU A 187 -19.43 -30.96 17.14
C LEU A 187 -18.40 -30.12 17.93
N LEU A 188 -18.90 -29.23 18.79
CA LEU A 188 -18.07 -28.31 19.61
C LEU A 188 -17.22 -29.03 20.66
N GLN A 189 -17.55 -30.27 21.01
CA GLN A 189 -16.77 -31.07 21.96
C GLN A 189 -15.62 -31.83 21.31
N THR A 190 -15.49 -31.78 19.97
CA THR A 190 -14.42 -32.43 19.24
C THR A 190 -13.12 -31.60 19.25
N SER A 191 -12.00 -32.21 18.88
CA SER A 191 -10.71 -31.52 18.80
C SER A 191 -10.64 -30.50 17.64
N THR A 192 -11.41 -30.69 16.58
CA THR A 192 -11.35 -29.86 15.37
C THR A 192 -11.75 -28.39 15.64
N PRO A 193 -12.87 -28.05 16.28
CA PRO A 193 -13.17 -26.66 16.62
C PRO A 193 -12.12 -26.01 17.51
N ARG A 194 -11.56 -26.76 18.47
CA ARG A 194 -10.48 -26.23 19.31
C ARG A 194 -9.25 -25.90 18.48
N ALA A 195 -8.84 -26.78 17.58
CA ALA A 195 -7.69 -26.54 16.69
C ALA A 195 -7.93 -25.32 15.78
N VAL A 196 -9.14 -25.18 15.22
CA VAL A 196 -9.51 -24.01 14.38
C VAL A 196 -9.48 -22.73 15.22
N THR A 197 -10.00 -22.77 16.46
CA THR A 197 -10.01 -21.59 17.34
C THR A 197 -8.58 -21.18 17.72
N PHE A 198 -7.70 -22.14 18.09
CA PHE A 198 -6.32 -21.81 18.40
C PHE A 198 -5.55 -21.30 17.17
N SER A 199 -5.79 -21.87 15.98
CA SER A 199 -5.23 -21.36 14.73
C SER A 199 -5.69 -19.93 14.43
N ALA A 200 -6.97 -19.64 14.61
CA ALA A 200 -7.51 -18.30 14.46
C ALA A 200 -6.90 -17.30 15.45
N LEU A 201 -6.80 -17.68 16.73
CA LEU A 201 -6.16 -16.84 17.76
C LEU A 201 -4.69 -16.55 17.44
N THR A 202 -3.95 -17.58 17.00
CA THR A 202 -2.54 -17.40 16.59
C THR A 202 -2.42 -16.42 15.42
N THR A 203 -3.32 -16.54 14.44
CA THR A 203 -3.36 -15.63 13.29
C THR A 203 -3.69 -14.20 13.73
N ILE A 204 -4.70 -14.01 14.58
CA ILE A 204 -5.08 -12.71 15.14
C ILE A 204 -3.90 -12.08 15.90
N LEU A 205 -3.21 -12.84 16.75
CA LEU A 205 -2.05 -12.35 17.49
C LEU A 205 -0.89 -11.99 16.57
N SER A 206 -0.65 -12.80 15.53
CA SER A 206 0.44 -12.58 14.56
C SER A 206 0.19 -11.30 13.75
N PHE A 207 -0.98 -11.16 13.15
CA PHE A 207 -1.32 -9.95 12.39
C PHE A 207 -1.54 -8.74 13.31
N GLY A 208 -2.24 -8.92 14.44
CA GLY A 208 -2.45 -7.86 15.41
C GLY A 208 -1.14 -7.28 15.99
N SER A 209 -0.07 -8.08 16.05
CA SER A 209 1.25 -7.58 16.43
C SER A 209 1.81 -6.57 15.41
N LEU A 210 1.42 -6.67 14.14
CA LEU A 210 1.83 -5.72 13.11
C LEU A 210 1.18 -4.34 13.30
N ALA A 211 -0.02 -4.28 13.91
CA ALA A 211 -0.69 -3.02 14.21
C ALA A 211 0.12 -2.09 15.13
N VAL A 212 1.01 -2.66 15.95
CA VAL A 212 1.90 -1.91 16.86
C VAL A 212 3.18 -1.43 16.14
N SER A 213 3.36 -1.76 14.86
CA SER A 213 4.54 -1.35 14.10
C SER A 213 4.62 0.17 13.93
N GLY A 214 5.81 0.75 14.08
CA GLY A 214 6.06 2.16 13.79
C GLY A 214 5.97 2.53 12.29
N HIS A 215 5.92 1.55 11.40
CA HIS A 215 5.80 1.77 9.96
C HIS A 215 4.32 1.71 9.52
N ARG A 216 3.78 2.82 8.99
CA ARG A 216 2.35 2.95 8.64
C ARG A 216 1.82 1.85 7.73
N GLY A 217 2.58 1.43 6.71
CA GLY A 217 2.18 0.35 5.80
C GLY A 217 2.06 -0.99 6.53
N THR A 218 2.99 -1.32 7.42
CA THR A 218 2.97 -2.55 8.21
C THR A 218 1.85 -2.52 9.24
N ALA A 219 1.66 -1.39 9.94
CA ALA A 219 0.58 -1.22 10.91
C ALA A 219 -0.82 -1.36 10.30
N SER A 220 -1.00 -0.98 9.04
CA SER A 220 -2.28 -1.12 8.34
C SER A 220 -2.66 -2.56 7.95
N MET A 221 -1.74 -3.52 8.09
CA MET A 221 -2.01 -4.96 7.87
C MET A 221 -2.51 -5.66 9.14
N GLY A 222 -2.25 -5.12 10.33
CA GLY A 222 -2.66 -5.65 11.63
C GLY A 222 -4.00 -5.18 12.05
#